data_7168efc1934c3dda653e32a2ffc4acbd
#
_entry.id   7168efc1934c3dda653e32a2ffc4acbd
#
_cell.length_a   1.000
_cell.length_b   1.000
_cell.length_c   1.000
_cell.angle_alpha   90.00
_cell.angle_beta   90.00
_cell.angle_gamma   90.00
#
_symmetry.space_group_name_H-M   'P 1'
#
loop_
_entity.id
_entity.type
_entity.pdbx_description
1 polymer ?
#
loop_
_entity_poly.entity_id
_entity_poly.type
_entity_poly.pdbx_seq_one_letter_code
_entity_poly.pdbx_strand_id
1 'polypeptide(L)'
;MGERLLEVDGVSKRYRLGQLNGGTLHDALTSWFARLRGKEDPNSKLGTDPARIQGQELLALQNVSLNVDRGDALAITGRNGAGKSTLLKLISRITLPSEGEIRIRGRVASLLEIGTGFHQDLTGRDNIFINGAILGMNRQETASKLDKIIEFSEIGPFIDTPVKRYSSGMYVKLAFSVAAHLDSEI
;
A
#
# COMPACT_ATOMS: atom_id res chain seq x y z
N MET A 1 -6.99 -13.29 -29.97
CA MET A 1 -6.43 -13.49 -28.62
C MET A 1 -6.05 -12.10 -28.12
N GLY A 2 -6.61 -11.65 -27.00
CA GLY A 2 -6.25 -10.36 -26.42
C GLY A 2 -4.80 -10.35 -25.93
N GLU A 3 -4.21 -9.18 -25.83
CA GLU A 3 -2.88 -8.99 -25.24
C GLU A 3 -3.00 -9.21 -23.71
N ARG A 4 -2.28 -10.20 -23.18
CA ARG A 4 -2.28 -10.48 -21.75
C ARG A 4 -1.50 -9.43 -21.00
N LEU A 5 -2.17 -8.75 -20.06
CA LEU A 5 -1.58 -7.71 -19.24
C LEU A 5 -1.17 -8.22 -17.86
N LEU A 6 -1.93 -9.13 -17.26
CA LEU A 6 -1.64 -9.72 -15.96
C LEU A 6 -1.72 -11.24 -16.03
N GLU A 7 -0.70 -11.90 -15.50
CA GLU A 7 -0.66 -13.34 -15.31
C GLU A 7 -0.21 -13.63 -13.88
N VAL A 8 -1.05 -14.31 -13.13
CA VAL A 8 -0.77 -14.80 -11.78
C VAL A 8 -0.73 -16.31 -11.87
N ASP A 9 0.37 -16.93 -11.48
CA ASP A 9 0.59 -18.37 -11.62
C ASP A 9 1.01 -18.99 -10.29
N GLY A 10 0.13 -19.84 -9.75
CA GLY A 10 0.37 -20.64 -8.54
C GLY A 10 0.71 -19.83 -7.30
N VAL A 11 0.23 -18.59 -7.17
CA VAL A 11 0.66 -17.66 -6.14
C VAL A 11 0.11 -18.03 -4.77
N SER A 12 1.04 -18.16 -3.81
CA SER A 12 0.74 -18.32 -2.39
C SER A 12 1.38 -17.19 -1.58
N LYS A 13 0.73 -16.76 -0.50
CA LYS A 13 1.26 -15.77 0.43
C LYS A 13 1.11 -16.22 1.87
N ARG A 14 2.25 -16.29 2.57
CA ARG A 14 2.34 -16.58 3.99
C ARG A 14 2.84 -15.36 4.75
N TYR A 15 2.24 -15.09 5.89
CA TYR A 15 2.70 -14.09 6.85
C TYR A 15 3.12 -14.79 8.13
N ARG A 16 4.26 -14.42 8.69
CA ARG A 16 4.67 -14.88 10.01
C ARG A 16 4.05 -13.98 11.07
N LEU A 17 3.24 -14.57 11.96
CA LEU A 17 2.65 -13.87 13.09
C LEU A 17 3.69 -13.74 14.21
N GLY A 18 3.79 -12.57 14.82
CA GLY A 18 4.67 -12.34 15.96
C GLY A 18 6.08 -11.85 15.65
N GLN A 19 6.46 -11.63 14.39
CA GLN A 19 7.65 -10.86 14.07
C GLN A 19 7.30 -9.37 13.90
N LEU A 20 7.26 -8.65 15.00
CA LEU A 20 7.44 -7.20 14.99
C LEU A 20 8.95 -6.96 14.76
N ASN A 21 9.36 -6.83 13.51
CA ASN A 21 10.67 -6.27 13.19
C ASN A 21 10.66 -4.81 13.66
N GLY A 22 11.32 -4.52 14.75
CA GLY A 22 11.51 -3.16 15.20
C GLY A 22 11.41 -2.92 16.70
N GLY A 23 11.78 -3.87 17.54
CA GLY A 23 12.18 -3.52 18.88
C GLY A 23 13.40 -2.61 18.81
N THR A 24 13.30 -1.35 19.26
CA THR A 24 14.48 -0.50 19.40
C THR A 24 15.46 -1.19 20.37
N LEU A 25 16.77 -0.89 20.26
CA LEU A 25 17.76 -1.38 21.24
C LEU A 25 17.32 -1.08 22.67
N HIS A 26 16.56 0.00 22.86
CA HIS A 26 15.96 0.39 24.14
C HIS A 26 14.89 -0.62 24.60
N ASP A 27 14.03 -1.10 23.70
CA ASP A 27 12.98 -2.10 24.02
C ASP A 27 13.61 -3.45 24.36
N ALA A 28 14.66 -3.84 23.66
CA ALA A 28 15.41 -5.07 23.98
C ALA A 28 16.09 -5.01 25.35
N LEU A 29 16.69 -3.85 25.68
CA LEU A 29 17.33 -3.63 26.97
C LEU A 29 16.31 -3.59 28.12
N THR A 30 15.17 -2.91 27.95
CA THR A 30 14.11 -2.83 28.97
C THR A 30 13.48 -4.20 29.24
N SER A 31 13.21 -5.01 28.21
CA SER A 31 12.71 -6.37 28.34
C SER A 31 13.74 -7.30 29.02
N TRP A 32 15.04 -7.15 28.70
CA TRP A 32 16.11 -7.90 29.34
C TRP A 32 16.25 -7.57 30.84
N PHE A 33 16.19 -6.27 31.20
CA PHE A 33 16.23 -5.83 32.61
C PHE A 33 14.96 -6.26 33.39
N ALA A 34 13.78 -6.28 32.74
CA ALA A 34 12.55 -6.75 33.36
C ALA A 34 12.64 -8.25 33.68
N ARG A 35 13.17 -9.07 32.78
CA ARG A 35 13.41 -10.52 33.00
C ARG A 35 14.40 -10.81 34.15
N LEU A 36 15.51 -10.04 34.21
CA LEU A 36 16.49 -10.17 35.30
C LEU A 36 15.92 -9.84 36.69
N ARG A 37 14.89 -8.99 36.75
CA ARG A 37 14.22 -8.58 38.02
C ARG A 37 12.96 -9.37 38.33
N GLY A 38 12.61 -10.39 37.52
CA GLY A 38 11.41 -11.21 37.73
C GLY A 38 10.09 -10.42 37.60
N LYS A 39 10.10 -9.27 36.90
CA LYS A 39 8.90 -8.45 36.63
C LYS A 39 8.36 -8.78 35.25
N GLU A 40 7.03 -8.65 35.11
CA GLU A 40 6.38 -8.76 33.79
C GLU A 40 6.97 -7.77 32.79
N ASP A 41 7.15 -8.24 31.54
CA ASP A 41 7.71 -7.44 30.46
C ASP A 41 6.74 -6.28 30.12
N PRO A 42 7.14 -5.00 30.30
CA PRO A 42 6.27 -3.86 30.06
C PRO A 42 5.85 -3.74 28.57
N ASN A 43 6.53 -4.45 27.67
CA ASN A 43 6.20 -4.49 26.24
C ASN A 43 5.28 -5.67 25.88
N SER A 44 4.86 -6.51 26.87
CA SER A 44 3.87 -7.57 26.63
C SER A 44 2.49 -6.95 26.43
N LYS A 45 2.02 -6.91 25.19
CA LYS A 45 0.68 -6.45 24.85
C LYS A 45 -0.36 -7.51 25.19
N LEU A 46 -1.29 -7.12 26.08
CA LEU A 46 -2.65 -7.69 26.26
C LEU A 46 -2.84 -9.18 25.94
N GLY A 47 -2.67 -10.03 26.96
CA GLY A 47 -3.41 -11.27 27.07
C GLY A 47 -3.08 -12.43 26.14
N THR A 48 -2.13 -12.30 25.23
CA THR A 48 -1.65 -13.39 24.37
C THR A 48 -0.19 -13.67 24.65
N ASP A 49 0.09 -14.89 25.10
CA ASP A 49 1.44 -15.39 25.36
C ASP A 49 2.31 -15.25 24.10
N PRO A 50 3.33 -14.37 24.06
CA PRO A 50 4.18 -14.16 22.89
C PRO A 50 4.87 -15.44 22.41
N ALA A 51 5.11 -16.38 23.29
CA ALA A 51 5.74 -17.66 22.99
C ALA A 51 4.83 -18.58 22.15
N ARG A 52 3.52 -18.41 22.21
CA ARG A 52 2.56 -19.17 21.38
C ARG A 52 2.38 -18.63 19.98
N ILE A 53 2.79 -17.38 19.73
CA ILE A 53 2.64 -16.70 18.44
C ILE A 53 3.95 -16.74 17.66
N GLN A 54 5.09 -16.97 18.30
CA GLN A 54 6.38 -17.12 17.64
C GLN A 54 6.39 -18.39 16.77
N GLY A 55 6.33 -18.19 15.46
CA GLY A 55 6.42 -19.27 14.47
C GLY A 55 5.09 -19.70 13.84
N GLN A 56 3.96 -19.13 14.21
CA GLN A 56 2.72 -19.38 13.48
C GLN A 56 2.73 -18.61 12.14
N GLU A 57 2.54 -19.33 11.05
CA GLU A 57 2.36 -18.75 9.73
C GLU A 57 0.87 -18.63 9.42
N LEU A 58 0.45 -17.46 8.95
CA LEU A 58 -0.87 -17.24 8.39
C LEU A 58 -0.81 -17.40 6.87
N LEU A 59 -1.45 -18.42 6.35
CA LEU A 59 -1.62 -18.62 4.91
C LEU A 59 -2.75 -17.70 4.43
N ALA A 60 -2.39 -16.56 3.86
CA ALA A 60 -3.33 -15.56 3.38
C ALA A 60 -3.86 -15.84 1.96
N LEU A 61 -3.05 -16.50 1.13
CA LEU A 61 -3.39 -16.97 -0.21
C LEU A 61 -2.74 -18.32 -0.46
N GLN A 62 -3.43 -19.20 -1.16
CA GLN A 62 -2.94 -20.54 -1.49
C GLN A 62 -3.21 -20.85 -2.97
N ASN A 63 -2.14 -21.04 -3.74
CA ASN A 63 -2.15 -21.53 -5.12
C ASN A 63 -3.18 -20.80 -6.02
N VAL A 64 -3.13 -19.46 -6.03
CA VAL A 64 -4.04 -18.63 -6.81
C VAL A 64 -3.46 -18.44 -8.21
N SER A 65 -4.28 -18.74 -9.23
CA SER A 65 -3.93 -18.49 -10.63
C SER A 65 -5.06 -17.74 -11.31
N LEU A 66 -4.73 -16.69 -12.07
CA LEU A 66 -5.67 -15.92 -12.91
C LEU A 66 -4.93 -15.18 -14.01
N ASN A 67 -5.66 -14.82 -15.04
CA ASN A 67 -5.17 -14.05 -16.16
C ASN A 67 -6.12 -12.89 -16.44
N VAL A 68 -5.58 -11.73 -16.88
CA VAL A 68 -6.33 -10.57 -17.31
C VAL A 68 -5.76 -10.09 -18.63
N ASP A 69 -6.60 -10.02 -19.62
CA ASP A 69 -6.26 -9.50 -20.95
C ASP A 69 -6.63 -8.00 -21.05
N ARG A 70 -6.08 -7.31 -22.05
CA ARG A 70 -6.37 -5.89 -22.27
C ARG A 70 -7.88 -5.67 -22.50
N GLY A 71 -8.46 -4.76 -21.72
CA GLY A 71 -9.88 -4.42 -21.77
C GLY A 71 -10.77 -5.27 -20.88
N ASP A 72 -10.22 -6.28 -20.19
CA ASP A 72 -10.99 -7.06 -19.23
C ASP A 72 -11.30 -6.24 -17.97
N ALA A 73 -12.47 -6.50 -17.38
CA ALA A 73 -12.85 -6.03 -16.06
C ALA A 73 -12.97 -7.23 -15.12
N LEU A 74 -12.01 -7.38 -14.20
CA LEU A 74 -11.99 -8.48 -13.23
C LEU A 74 -12.54 -8.04 -11.88
N ALA A 75 -13.59 -8.71 -11.39
CA ALA A 75 -14.12 -8.51 -10.04
C ALA A 75 -13.64 -9.61 -9.09
N ILE A 76 -12.99 -9.22 -7.98
CA ILE A 76 -12.54 -10.14 -6.92
C ILE A 76 -13.54 -10.06 -5.78
N THR A 77 -14.32 -11.11 -5.57
CA THR A 77 -15.36 -11.21 -4.53
C THR A 77 -15.01 -12.25 -3.48
N GLY A 78 -15.63 -12.16 -2.31
CA GLY A 78 -15.41 -13.13 -1.23
C GLY A 78 -15.62 -12.51 0.16
N ARG A 79 -15.67 -13.36 1.18
CA ARG A 79 -15.85 -12.96 2.59
C ARG A 79 -14.67 -12.10 3.09
N ASN A 80 -14.89 -11.37 4.21
CA ASN A 80 -13.81 -10.68 4.90
C ASN A 80 -12.76 -11.71 5.36
N GLY A 81 -11.47 -11.37 5.16
CA GLY A 81 -10.35 -12.28 5.44
C GLY A 81 -10.02 -13.28 4.33
N ALA A 82 -10.77 -13.34 3.22
CA ALA A 82 -10.53 -14.29 2.12
C ALA A 82 -9.27 -13.99 1.26
N GLY A 83 -8.46 -13.00 1.63
CA GLY A 83 -7.22 -12.68 0.91
C GLY A 83 -7.33 -11.66 -0.23
N LYS A 84 -8.52 -11.09 -0.49
CA LYS A 84 -8.74 -10.14 -1.60
C LYS A 84 -7.71 -8.99 -1.61
N SER A 85 -7.58 -8.29 -0.48
CA SER A 85 -6.64 -7.18 -0.35
C SER A 85 -5.18 -7.64 -0.42
N THR A 86 -4.89 -8.87 0.00
CA THR A 86 -3.55 -9.46 -0.13
C THR A 86 -3.21 -9.69 -1.59
N LEU A 87 -4.14 -10.22 -2.38
CA LEU A 87 -3.94 -10.42 -3.81
C LEU A 87 -3.72 -9.09 -4.55
N LEU A 88 -4.52 -8.07 -4.24
CA LEU A 88 -4.34 -6.73 -4.81
C LEU A 88 -2.98 -6.12 -4.45
N LYS A 89 -2.51 -6.28 -3.20
CA LYS A 89 -1.17 -5.83 -2.77
C LYS A 89 -0.05 -6.56 -3.50
N LEU A 90 -0.23 -7.82 -3.83
CA LEU A 90 0.73 -8.59 -4.63
C LEU A 90 0.78 -8.10 -6.07
N ILE A 91 -0.38 -7.88 -6.70
CA ILE A 91 -0.49 -7.34 -8.06
C ILE A 91 0.12 -5.94 -8.12
N SER A 92 -0.15 -5.09 -7.13
CA SER A 92 0.43 -3.74 -7.01
C SER A 92 1.91 -3.72 -6.59
N ARG A 93 2.55 -4.89 -6.42
CA ARG A 93 3.95 -5.04 -5.99
C ARG A 93 4.29 -4.40 -4.64
N ILE A 94 3.29 -4.11 -3.80
CA ILE A 94 3.46 -3.63 -2.42
C ILE A 94 4.11 -4.72 -1.55
N THR A 95 3.80 -5.98 -1.85
CA THR A 95 4.44 -7.14 -1.22
C THR A 95 4.74 -8.22 -2.27
N LEU A 96 5.71 -9.08 -1.98
CA LEU A 96 6.08 -10.18 -2.88
C LEU A 96 5.34 -11.46 -2.51
N PRO A 97 5.07 -12.36 -3.46
CA PRO A 97 4.53 -13.68 -3.19
C PRO A 97 5.54 -14.52 -2.40
N SER A 98 5.05 -15.49 -1.63
CA SER A 98 5.88 -16.49 -0.95
C SER A 98 6.23 -17.65 -1.88
N GLU A 99 5.32 -17.98 -2.80
CA GLU A 99 5.47 -19.00 -3.85
C GLU A 99 4.69 -18.54 -5.09
N GLY A 100 5.07 -19.07 -6.25
CA GLY A 100 4.46 -18.71 -7.52
C GLY A 100 4.99 -17.41 -8.10
N GLU A 101 4.40 -16.93 -9.18
CA GLU A 101 4.91 -15.82 -9.97
C GLU A 101 3.78 -14.90 -10.42
N ILE A 102 4.06 -13.58 -10.50
CA ILE A 102 3.17 -12.57 -11.07
C ILE A 102 3.92 -11.83 -12.17
N ARG A 103 3.40 -11.95 -13.39
CA ARG A 103 3.90 -11.25 -14.56
C ARG A 103 2.93 -10.15 -14.95
N ILE A 104 3.45 -8.95 -15.13
CA ILE A 104 2.68 -7.76 -15.46
C ILE A 104 3.31 -7.09 -16.68
N ARG A 105 2.48 -6.78 -17.67
CA ARG A 105 2.85 -5.99 -18.85
C ARG A 105 2.08 -4.68 -18.81
N GLY A 106 2.82 -3.58 -18.75
CA GLY A 106 2.25 -2.26 -18.63
C GLY A 106 2.35 -1.66 -17.24
N ARG A 107 1.73 -0.50 -17.05
CA ARG A 107 1.71 0.26 -15.79
C ARG A 107 0.50 -0.12 -14.97
N VAL A 108 0.74 -0.48 -13.70
CA VAL A 108 -0.31 -0.73 -12.71
C VAL A 108 -0.56 0.53 -11.90
N ALA A 109 -1.81 0.97 -11.80
CA ALA A 109 -2.25 2.02 -10.88
C ALA A 109 -3.04 1.41 -9.73
N SER A 110 -2.54 1.59 -8.50
CA SER A 110 -3.22 1.09 -7.31
C SER A 110 -3.89 2.22 -6.54
N LEU A 111 -5.20 2.13 -6.37
CA LEU A 111 -5.96 3.04 -5.51
C LEU A 111 -5.97 2.61 -4.03
N LEU A 112 -5.29 1.51 -3.69
CA LEU A 112 -5.23 1.00 -2.31
C LEU A 112 -4.51 1.94 -1.34
N GLU A 113 -3.63 2.80 -1.85
CA GLU A 113 -2.76 3.68 -1.08
C GLU A 113 -2.92 5.15 -1.51
N ILE A 114 -4.18 5.58 -1.72
CA ILE A 114 -4.47 6.98 -2.06
C ILE A 114 -3.89 7.91 -0.99
N GLY A 115 -3.06 8.86 -1.41
CA GLY A 115 -2.43 9.84 -0.53
C GLY A 115 -1.18 9.35 0.21
N THR A 116 -0.76 8.10 -0.01
CA THR A 116 0.54 7.64 0.49
C THR A 116 1.67 8.50 -0.10
N GLY A 117 2.58 8.94 0.76
CA GLY A 117 3.72 9.77 0.38
C GLY A 117 3.45 11.28 0.36
N PHE A 118 2.25 11.74 0.75
CA PHE A 118 2.04 13.17 0.95
C PHE A 118 2.85 13.67 2.14
N HIS A 119 3.60 14.74 1.91
CA HIS A 119 4.39 15.41 2.94
C HIS A 119 3.59 16.58 3.52
N GLN A 120 3.38 16.57 4.83
CA GLN A 120 2.50 17.50 5.53
C GLN A 120 2.93 18.98 5.44
N ASP A 121 4.25 19.24 5.40
CA ASP A 121 4.81 20.59 5.36
C ASP A 121 4.92 21.18 3.95
N LEU A 122 4.74 20.37 2.92
CA LEU A 122 4.78 20.80 1.53
C LEU A 122 3.40 21.22 1.05
N THR A 123 3.37 22.06 0.00
CA THR A 123 2.13 22.54 -0.62
C THR A 123 1.39 21.40 -1.33
N GLY A 124 0.09 21.60 -1.64
CA GLY A 124 -0.66 20.67 -2.48
C GLY A 124 0.00 20.47 -3.83
N ARG A 125 0.52 21.54 -4.44
CA ARG A 125 1.25 21.50 -5.71
C ARG A 125 2.49 20.61 -5.63
N ASP A 126 3.32 20.76 -4.60
CA ASP A 126 4.52 19.94 -4.42
C ASP A 126 4.14 18.47 -4.20
N ASN A 127 3.07 18.22 -3.44
CA ASN A 127 2.56 16.88 -3.19
C ASN A 127 2.00 16.21 -4.44
N ILE A 128 1.45 16.94 -5.41
CA ILE A 128 1.08 16.37 -6.73
C ILE A 128 2.31 15.77 -7.41
N PHE A 129 3.44 16.47 -7.42
CA PHE A 129 4.67 15.94 -8.03
C PHE A 129 5.24 14.74 -7.28
N ILE A 130 5.25 14.78 -5.95
CA ILE A 130 5.74 13.67 -5.12
C ILE A 130 4.87 12.44 -5.31
N ASN A 131 3.55 12.60 -5.18
CA ASN A 131 2.61 11.49 -5.31
C ASN A 131 2.58 10.94 -6.73
N GLY A 132 2.64 11.83 -7.74
CA GLY A 132 2.77 11.44 -9.14
C GLY A 132 3.99 10.55 -9.39
N ALA A 133 5.15 10.93 -8.82
CA ALA A 133 6.37 10.14 -8.92
C ALA A 133 6.25 8.77 -8.22
N ILE A 134 5.63 8.71 -7.05
CA ILE A 134 5.36 7.46 -6.33
C ILE A 134 4.44 6.54 -7.16
N LEU A 135 3.45 7.12 -7.81
CA LEU A 135 2.51 6.39 -8.68
C LEU A 135 3.09 6.10 -10.09
N GLY A 136 4.35 6.46 -10.34
CA GLY A 136 5.07 6.13 -11.57
C GLY A 136 4.96 7.16 -12.70
N MET A 137 4.41 8.36 -12.47
CA MET A 137 4.49 9.46 -13.42
C MET A 137 5.88 10.10 -13.40
N ASN A 138 6.43 10.43 -14.56
CA ASN A 138 7.61 11.27 -14.61
C ASN A 138 7.23 12.75 -14.42
N ARG A 139 8.24 13.61 -14.17
CA ARG A 139 8.01 15.03 -13.89
C ARG A 139 7.31 15.77 -15.04
N GLN A 140 7.64 15.43 -16.30
CA GLN A 140 7.02 16.06 -17.48
C GLN A 140 5.56 15.65 -17.61
N GLU A 141 5.26 14.38 -17.41
CA GLU A 141 3.89 13.85 -17.37
C GLU A 141 3.06 14.54 -16.30
N THR A 142 3.57 14.61 -15.06
CA THR A 142 2.89 15.31 -13.97
C THR A 142 2.66 16.79 -14.30
N ALA A 143 3.68 17.48 -14.84
CA ALA A 143 3.57 18.88 -15.22
C ALA A 143 2.50 19.11 -16.32
N SER A 144 2.43 18.22 -17.30
CA SER A 144 1.42 18.33 -18.39
C SER A 144 -0.02 18.12 -17.90
N LYS A 145 -0.21 17.41 -16.80
CA LYS A 145 -1.52 17.11 -16.20
C LYS A 145 -1.87 18.00 -15.00
N LEU A 146 -0.93 18.85 -14.56
CA LEU A 146 -1.02 19.60 -13.31
C LEU A 146 -2.32 20.41 -13.19
N ASP A 147 -2.66 21.21 -14.22
CA ASP A 147 -3.84 22.05 -14.21
C ASP A 147 -5.13 21.24 -14.15
N LYS A 148 -5.19 20.12 -14.87
CA LYS A 148 -6.34 19.19 -14.83
C LYS A 148 -6.49 18.52 -13.47
N ILE A 149 -5.39 18.13 -12.83
CA ILE A 149 -5.38 17.55 -11.48
C ILE A 149 -5.90 18.58 -10.48
N ILE A 150 -5.44 19.83 -10.56
CA ILE A 150 -5.86 20.90 -9.67
C ILE A 150 -7.36 21.20 -9.87
N GLU A 151 -7.81 21.33 -11.11
CA GLU A 151 -9.21 21.57 -11.44
C GLU A 151 -10.11 20.45 -10.91
N PHE A 152 -9.76 19.20 -11.18
CA PHE A 152 -10.53 18.04 -10.74
C PHE A 152 -10.59 17.92 -9.20
N SER A 153 -9.54 18.36 -8.50
CA SER A 153 -9.50 18.33 -7.03
C SER A 153 -10.41 19.37 -6.36
N GLU A 154 -10.84 20.40 -7.10
CA GLU A 154 -11.61 21.55 -6.60
C GLU A 154 -10.95 22.33 -5.44
N ILE A 155 -9.64 22.18 -5.24
CA ILE A 155 -8.88 22.86 -4.17
C ILE A 155 -7.98 23.98 -4.68
N GLY A 156 -8.19 24.43 -5.91
CA GLY A 156 -7.35 25.44 -6.57
C GLY A 156 -6.93 26.62 -5.70
N PRO A 157 -7.84 27.28 -4.96
CA PRO A 157 -7.49 28.41 -4.08
C PRO A 157 -6.48 28.06 -2.97
N PHE A 158 -6.37 26.80 -2.61
CA PHE A 158 -5.52 26.30 -1.52
C PHE A 158 -4.30 25.53 -2.00
N ILE A 159 -4.10 25.40 -3.32
CA ILE A 159 -3.08 24.52 -3.90
C ILE A 159 -1.65 24.85 -3.43
N ASP A 160 -1.36 26.11 -3.18
CA ASP A 160 -0.06 26.58 -2.71
C ASP A 160 0.01 26.71 -1.17
N THR A 161 -0.97 26.12 -0.45
CA THR A 161 -0.99 25.99 1.00
C THR A 161 -0.42 24.63 1.44
N PRO A 162 0.36 24.58 2.55
CA PRO A 162 0.84 23.31 3.10
C PRO A 162 -0.30 22.35 3.46
N VAL A 163 -0.13 21.06 3.10
CA VAL A 163 -1.18 20.03 3.24
C VAL A 163 -1.62 19.80 4.70
N LYS A 164 -0.76 20.08 5.68
CA LYS A 164 -1.16 20.06 7.11
C LYS A 164 -2.33 20.97 7.47
N ARG A 165 -2.66 21.94 6.62
CA ARG A 165 -3.80 22.84 6.79
C ARG A 165 -5.05 22.39 6.04
N TYR A 166 -4.97 21.28 5.31
CA TYR A 166 -6.12 20.74 4.57
C TYR A 166 -7.08 20.03 5.52
N SER A 167 -8.36 20.11 5.19
CA SER A 167 -9.34 19.18 5.77
C SER A 167 -9.07 17.75 5.24
N SER A 168 -9.60 16.75 5.94
CA SER A 168 -9.52 15.36 5.47
C SER A 168 -10.12 15.17 4.06
N GLY A 169 -11.22 15.90 3.77
CA GLY A 169 -11.83 15.89 2.45
C GLY A 169 -10.93 16.48 1.36
N MET A 170 -10.28 17.63 1.62
CA MET A 170 -9.33 18.24 0.69
C MET A 170 -8.14 17.32 0.42
N TYR A 171 -7.63 16.67 1.46
CA TYR A 171 -6.54 15.70 1.36
C TYR A 171 -6.91 14.55 0.42
N VAL A 172 -8.05 13.90 0.67
CA VAL A 172 -8.53 12.77 -0.14
C VAL A 172 -8.84 13.20 -1.57
N LYS A 173 -9.48 14.36 -1.77
CA LYS A 173 -9.77 14.91 -3.10
C LYS A 173 -8.49 15.10 -3.92
N LEU A 174 -7.45 15.73 -3.34
CA LEU A 174 -6.19 15.93 -4.03
C LEU A 174 -5.52 14.60 -4.40
N ALA A 175 -5.42 13.69 -3.44
CA ALA A 175 -4.78 12.41 -3.65
C ALA A 175 -5.51 11.55 -4.71
N PHE A 176 -6.84 11.55 -4.67
CA PHE A 176 -7.66 10.89 -5.68
C PHE A 176 -7.49 11.54 -7.07
N SER A 177 -7.39 12.89 -7.11
CA SER A 177 -7.19 13.60 -8.38
C SER A 177 -5.89 13.21 -9.08
N VAL A 178 -4.79 13.04 -8.33
CA VAL A 178 -3.53 12.55 -8.89
C VAL A 178 -3.72 11.14 -9.46
N ALA A 179 -4.32 10.24 -8.67
CA ALA A 179 -4.54 8.86 -9.09
C ALA A 179 -5.47 8.74 -10.31
N ALA A 180 -6.52 9.56 -10.39
CA ALA A 180 -7.47 9.57 -11.52
C ALA A 180 -6.85 10.05 -12.85
N HIS A 181 -5.70 10.73 -12.79
CA HIS A 181 -4.99 11.21 -13.99
C HIS A 181 -3.78 10.32 -14.36
N LEU A 182 -3.65 9.15 -13.76
CA LEU A 182 -2.66 8.16 -14.20
C LEU A 182 -3.08 7.54 -15.53
N ASP A 183 -2.13 7.43 -16.44
CA ASP A 183 -2.29 6.57 -17.62
C ASP A 183 -1.81 5.17 -17.22
N SER A 184 -2.74 4.29 -16.91
CA SER A 184 -2.47 2.91 -16.53
C SER A 184 -3.17 1.95 -17.48
N GLU A 185 -2.57 0.78 -17.70
CA GLU A 185 -3.18 -0.31 -18.44
C GLU A 185 -3.96 -1.26 -17.50
N ILE A 186 -3.60 -1.25 -16.19
CA ILE A 186 -4.19 -2.09 -15.15
C ILE A 186 -4.51 -1.23 -13.94
#